data_58f8c6070b686aee6f931309de565c52
#
_entry.id   58f8c6070b686aee6f931309de565c52
#
_cell.length_a   1.000
_cell.length_b   1.000
_cell.length_c   1.000
_cell.angle_alpha   90.00
_cell.angle_beta   90.00
_cell.angle_gamma   90.00
#
_symmetry.space_group_name_H-M   'P 1'
#
loop_
_entity.id
_entity.type
_entity.pdbx_description
1 polymer ?
#
loop_
_entity_poly.entity_id
_entity_poly.type
_entity_poly.pdbx_seq_one_letter_code
_entity_poly.pdbx_strand_id
1 'polypeptide(L)'
;MNPLNQAGSNEIYNNNPDPMNHAKTISATLPAHFKWSVPTVLAGCIFTIIFFLLMAVSVSAQTPAPPQSQPVALTGGTIYTVSDGVIENGTIIFEDGVITAIGQNVQIPMGAERVDVSGKEIYPGMIDAYTRMGIFEIGAVDMTVDINEEGNFNPNVTPEIAFNPESRHIGTARTNGVLTAVTTPGGGIISGQSSAMMLDGWSWADMILQSGTGMMVNWPSADDDDYGDELLELHDFVANAKAYHKAKQAFMSGNAPRVENDSRLEAMGDVISGDQPVVVEADEMREIQDAVT
;
A
#
# COMPACT_ATOMS: atom_id res chain seq x y z
N MET A 1 25.25 -28.92 52.75
CA MET A 1 25.77 -30.30 52.95
C MET A 1 26.19 -30.82 51.59
N ASN A 2 27.51 -30.79 51.36
CA ASN A 2 28.32 -31.59 50.45
C ASN A 2 28.31 -33.05 50.95
N PRO A 3 28.77 -34.11 50.24
CA PRO A 3 29.95 -34.16 49.37
C PRO A 3 29.85 -35.11 48.14
N LEU A 4 30.75 -34.92 47.13
CA LEU A 4 31.96 -35.72 46.81
C LEU A 4 31.67 -37.13 46.24
N ASN A 5 32.26 -37.61 45.23
CA ASN A 5 33.66 -37.87 44.79
C ASN A 5 33.56 -38.92 43.68
N GLN A 6 34.35 -39.15 42.78
CA GLN A 6 35.78 -39.32 42.44
C GLN A 6 35.80 -40.03 41.07
N ALA A 7 36.54 -39.60 40.07
CA ALA A 7 37.95 -39.88 39.80
C ALA A 7 38.25 -41.31 39.22
N GLY A 8 38.93 -41.35 38.14
CA GLY A 8 39.58 -42.51 37.49
C GLY A 8 40.00 -42.12 36.08
N SER A 9 41.09 -41.56 35.87
CA SER A 9 42.52 -41.94 35.65
C SER A 9 42.74 -42.61 34.30
N ASN A 10 43.52 -41.89 33.49
CA ASN A 10 44.64 -42.30 32.64
C ASN A 10 44.54 -43.58 31.81
N GLU A 11 44.67 -43.39 30.48
CA GLU A 11 45.74 -44.09 29.76
C GLU A 11 46.09 -43.31 28.50
N ILE A 12 47.37 -42.94 28.45
CA ILE A 12 48.10 -42.39 27.33
C ILE A 12 48.44 -43.58 26.41
N TYR A 13 47.98 -43.57 25.20
CA TYR A 13 48.60 -44.37 24.12
C TYR A 13 49.04 -43.44 23.02
N ASN A 14 50.33 -43.17 23.05
CA ASN A 14 51.12 -42.56 22.01
C ASN A 14 51.40 -43.67 20.96
N ASN A 15 50.84 -43.53 19.77
CA ASN A 15 51.32 -44.26 18.60
C ASN A 15 51.35 -43.33 17.42
N ASN A 16 52.51 -42.78 17.21
CA ASN A 16 52.92 -42.11 16.01
C ASN A 16 53.44 -43.17 15.02
N PRO A 17 52.92 -43.33 13.81
CA PRO A 17 53.65 -43.93 12.71
C PRO A 17 54.03 -42.88 11.69
N ASP A 18 55.28 -42.90 11.36
CA ASP A 18 56.06 -42.27 10.32
C ASP A 18 55.37 -41.75 9.08
N PRO A 19 55.75 -40.58 8.64
CA PRO A 19 55.34 -40.07 7.33
C PRO A 19 56.35 -40.45 6.25
N MET A 20 56.22 -41.62 5.63
CA MET A 20 56.86 -41.79 4.33
C MET A 20 56.15 -42.86 3.47
N ASN A 21 55.91 -42.47 2.22
CA ASN A 21 55.60 -43.29 1.06
C ASN A 21 54.16 -43.83 0.92
N HIS A 22 53.35 -43.01 0.25
CA HIS A 22 52.53 -43.48 -0.88
C HIS A 22 51.92 -42.28 -1.61
N ALA A 23 52.75 -41.51 -2.31
CA ALA A 23 52.28 -40.70 -3.42
C ALA A 23 51.82 -41.64 -4.55
N LYS A 24 50.56 -42.08 -4.50
CA LYS A 24 49.90 -42.61 -5.68
C LYS A 24 49.59 -41.45 -6.61
N THR A 25 50.46 -41.25 -7.58
CA THR A 25 50.20 -40.43 -8.74
C THR A 25 48.95 -40.97 -9.45
N ILE A 26 47.80 -40.37 -9.17
CA ILE A 26 46.62 -40.58 -10.00
C ILE A 26 46.90 -39.77 -11.28
N SER A 27 47.53 -40.41 -12.27
CA SER A 27 47.53 -39.88 -13.62
C SER A 27 46.12 -40.05 -14.16
N ALA A 28 45.31 -39.03 -14.00
CA ALA A 28 44.07 -38.90 -14.77
C ALA A 28 44.46 -38.70 -16.22
N THR A 29 44.54 -39.81 -16.97
CA THR A 29 44.54 -39.76 -18.42
C THR A 29 43.20 -39.20 -18.85
N LEU A 30 43.16 -37.89 -19.11
CA LEU A 30 42.08 -37.28 -19.89
C LEU A 30 42.01 -38.03 -21.22
N PRO A 31 40.82 -38.50 -21.62
CA PRO A 31 40.68 -39.11 -22.94
C PRO A 31 41.02 -38.03 -23.99
N ALA A 32 42.16 -38.23 -24.65
CA ALA A 32 42.52 -37.46 -25.83
C ALA A 32 41.45 -37.70 -26.89
N HIS A 33 41.00 -36.59 -27.51
CA HIS A 33 40.08 -36.51 -28.65
C HIS A 33 38.60 -36.32 -28.35
N PHE A 34 38.23 -35.28 -27.55
CA PHE A 34 37.01 -34.63 -27.81
C PHE A 34 37.29 -33.38 -28.68
N LYS A 35 37.46 -33.63 -30.00
CA LYS A 35 37.58 -32.54 -30.98
C LYS A 35 36.19 -31.99 -31.23
N TRP A 36 35.86 -30.90 -30.56
CA TRP A 36 34.68 -30.10 -30.93
C TRP A 36 34.95 -29.57 -32.34
N SER A 37 34.18 -29.98 -33.30
CA SER A 37 34.26 -29.39 -34.64
C SER A 37 33.78 -27.94 -34.55
N VAL A 38 34.44 -27.04 -35.26
CA VAL A 38 34.06 -25.58 -35.29
C VAL A 38 32.57 -25.38 -35.50
N PRO A 39 31.83 -26.15 -36.32
CA PRO A 39 30.40 -26.03 -36.47
C PRO A 39 29.59 -26.39 -35.21
N THR A 40 30.06 -27.32 -34.36
CA THR A 40 29.35 -27.69 -33.12
C THR A 40 29.48 -26.59 -32.06
N VAL A 41 30.64 -25.94 -31.98
CA VAL A 41 30.85 -24.78 -31.07
C VAL A 41 30.00 -23.58 -31.54
N LEU A 42 30.01 -23.33 -32.85
CA LEU A 42 29.22 -22.24 -33.44
C LEU A 42 27.71 -22.46 -33.24
N ALA A 43 27.23 -23.67 -33.42
CA ALA A 43 25.82 -24.03 -33.15
C ALA A 43 25.44 -23.88 -31.67
N GLY A 44 26.35 -24.27 -30.77
CA GLY A 44 26.17 -24.06 -29.31
C GLY A 44 26.09 -22.59 -28.95
N CYS A 45 26.97 -21.75 -29.46
CA CYS A 45 26.94 -20.30 -29.22
C CYS A 45 25.66 -19.65 -29.78
N ILE A 46 25.22 -20.04 -30.98
CA ILE A 46 23.98 -19.55 -31.57
C ILE A 46 22.78 -19.97 -30.72
N PHE A 47 22.73 -21.20 -30.26
CA PHE A 47 21.64 -21.69 -29.41
C PHE A 47 21.61 -20.96 -28.07
N THR A 48 22.77 -20.68 -27.47
CA THR A 48 22.88 -19.94 -26.23
C THR A 48 22.41 -18.48 -26.41
N ILE A 49 22.78 -17.83 -27.51
CA ILE A 49 22.36 -16.48 -27.83
C ILE A 49 20.85 -16.41 -28.08
N ILE A 50 20.27 -17.37 -28.82
CA ILE A 50 18.84 -17.48 -29.05
C ILE A 50 18.09 -17.75 -27.72
N PHE A 51 18.65 -18.60 -26.84
CA PHE A 51 18.07 -18.85 -25.52
C PHE A 51 18.07 -17.59 -24.66
N PHE A 52 19.17 -16.82 -24.64
CA PHE A 52 19.22 -15.53 -23.93
C PHE A 52 18.31 -14.47 -24.55
N LEU A 53 18.16 -14.43 -25.88
CA LEU A 53 17.22 -13.55 -26.57
C LEU A 53 15.75 -13.94 -26.29
N LEU A 54 15.44 -15.22 -26.16
CA LEU A 54 14.12 -15.71 -25.77
C LEU A 54 13.82 -15.48 -24.28
N MET A 55 14.83 -15.44 -23.42
CA MET A 55 14.70 -15.07 -22.00
C MET A 55 14.60 -13.56 -21.78
N ALA A 56 14.91 -12.74 -22.77
CA ALA A 56 14.66 -11.30 -22.77
C ALA A 56 13.17 -10.97 -23.00
N VAL A 57 12.25 -11.90 -22.69
CA VAL A 57 10.80 -11.64 -22.65
C VAL A 57 10.52 -10.69 -21.50
N SER A 58 10.25 -9.48 -21.87
CA SER A 58 9.61 -8.37 -21.19
C SER A 58 9.27 -8.65 -19.72
N VAL A 59 10.14 -8.26 -18.81
CA VAL A 59 9.70 -7.90 -17.46
C VAL A 59 8.84 -6.65 -17.68
N SER A 60 7.54 -6.84 -17.81
CA SER A 60 6.58 -5.74 -17.77
C SER A 60 6.55 -5.26 -16.34
N ALA A 61 7.42 -4.31 -16.00
CA ALA A 61 7.20 -3.49 -14.82
C ALA A 61 5.83 -2.84 -14.99
N GLN A 62 5.06 -2.73 -13.91
CA GLN A 62 3.82 -1.93 -13.93
C GLN A 62 4.23 -0.47 -14.10
N THR A 63 4.29 -0.03 -15.35
CA THR A 63 4.52 1.38 -15.67
C THR A 63 3.17 2.09 -15.61
N PRO A 64 3.07 3.22 -14.90
CA PRO A 64 1.89 4.07 -14.96
C PRO A 64 1.56 4.46 -16.40
N ALA A 65 0.29 4.72 -16.67
CA ALA A 65 -0.14 5.18 -17.97
C ALA A 65 0.58 6.50 -18.34
N PRO A 66 1.01 6.66 -19.60
CA PRO A 66 1.58 7.94 -20.03
C PRO A 66 0.54 9.06 -19.90
N PRO A 67 0.95 10.31 -19.72
CA PRO A 67 0.03 11.44 -19.73
C PRO A 67 -0.81 11.45 -21.00
N GLN A 68 -2.10 11.75 -20.84
CA GLN A 68 -3.02 11.87 -21.96
C GLN A 68 -2.57 13.02 -22.89
N SER A 69 -2.50 12.76 -24.19
CA SER A 69 -2.04 13.73 -25.21
C SER A 69 -3.14 14.25 -26.10
N GLN A 70 -4.32 13.64 -26.06
CA GLN A 70 -5.49 13.98 -26.88
C GLN A 70 -6.77 13.47 -26.18
N PRO A 71 -7.95 14.04 -26.49
CA PRO A 71 -9.20 13.50 -25.99
C PRO A 71 -9.39 12.04 -26.39
N VAL A 72 -9.97 11.24 -25.52
CA VAL A 72 -10.32 9.83 -25.80
C VAL A 72 -11.83 9.68 -25.80
N ALA A 73 -12.36 9.04 -26.83
CA ALA A 73 -13.79 8.75 -26.96
C ALA A 73 -14.03 7.24 -26.99
N LEU A 74 -14.66 6.71 -25.96
CA LEU A 74 -15.18 5.34 -25.92
C LEU A 74 -16.55 5.33 -26.60
N THR A 75 -16.74 4.52 -27.63
CA THR A 75 -17.96 4.58 -28.47
C THR A 75 -18.67 3.23 -28.55
N GLY A 76 -19.98 3.24 -28.50
CA GLY A 76 -20.84 2.07 -28.80
C GLY A 76 -21.08 1.13 -27.62
N GLY A 77 -20.64 1.47 -26.42
CA GLY A 77 -20.83 0.66 -25.20
C GLY A 77 -22.16 0.92 -24.48
N THR A 78 -22.54 0.04 -23.58
CA THR A 78 -23.60 0.27 -22.61
C THR A 78 -23.01 0.93 -21.37
N ILE A 79 -23.43 2.15 -21.05
CA ILE A 79 -22.84 2.97 -19.99
C ILE A 79 -23.76 2.99 -18.78
N TYR A 80 -23.27 2.54 -17.63
CA TYR A 80 -23.96 2.58 -16.35
C TYR A 80 -23.49 3.82 -15.57
N THR A 81 -24.31 4.86 -15.52
CA THR A 81 -23.94 6.14 -14.91
C THR A 81 -24.10 6.17 -13.40
N VAL A 82 -24.78 5.17 -12.83
CA VAL A 82 -25.18 5.04 -11.43
C VAL A 82 -26.27 6.04 -11.01
N SER A 83 -26.09 7.34 -11.25
CA SER A 83 -27.05 8.38 -10.87
C SER A 83 -28.13 8.63 -11.92
N ASP A 84 -27.80 8.54 -13.21
CA ASP A 84 -28.66 8.94 -14.34
C ASP A 84 -29.15 7.76 -15.20
N GLY A 85 -29.00 6.53 -14.69
CA GLY A 85 -29.48 5.30 -15.34
C GLY A 85 -28.48 4.74 -16.35
N VAL A 86 -29.01 4.06 -17.38
CA VAL A 86 -28.23 3.32 -18.36
C VAL A 86 -28.35 3.97 -19.74
N ILE A 87 -27.22 4.14 -20.43
CA ILE A 87 -27.15 4.69 -21.79
C ILE A 87 -26.69 3.57 -22.72
N GLU A 88 -27.62 3.06 -23.53
CA GLU A 88 -27.36 2.07 -24.56
C GLU A 88 -26.65 2.69 -25.76
N ASN A 89 -25.66 1.99 -26.34
CA ASN A 89 -24.89 2.46 -27.50
C ASN A 89 -24.33 3.88 -27.27
N GLY A 90 -23.81 4.12 -26.05
CA GLY A 90 -23.36 5.42 -25.60
C GLY A 90 -21.93 5.74 -26.02
N THR A 91 -21.57 7.00 -25.85
CA THR A 91 -20.22 7.52 -26.01
C THR A 91 -19.82 8.27 -24.74
N ILE A 92 -18.61 8.02 -24.24
CA ILE A 92 -17.97 8.81 -23.20
C ILE A 92 -16.74 9.47 -23.80
N ILE A 93 -16.59 10.77 -23.58
CA ILE A 93 -15.36 11.51 -23.93
C ILE A 93 -14.72 12.00 -22.64
N PHE A 94 -13.42 11.77 -22.52
CA PHE A 94 -12.64 12.31 -21.43
C PHE A 94 -11.33 12.93 -21.93
N GLU A 95 -10.90 13.98 -21.25
CA GLU A 95 -9.70 14.76 -21.53
C GLU A 95 -9.16 15.28 -20.21
N ASP A 96 -7.85 15.20 -20.02
CA ASP A 96 -7.15 15.67 -18.81
C ASP A 96 -7.75 15.15 -17.47
N GLY A 97 -8.17 13.88 -17.46
CA GLY A 97 -8.74 13.23 -16.27
C GLY A 97 -10.20 13.59 -16.00
N VAL A 98 -10.86 14.33 -16.87
CA VAL A 98 -12.26 14.78 -16.71
C VAL A 98 -13.13 14.21 -17.83
N ILE A 99 -14.32 13.71 -17.46
CA ILE A 99 -15.36 13.36 -18.45
C ILE A 99 -15.96 14.66 -18.97
N THR A 100 -15.71 14.94 -20.25
CA THR A 100 -16.18 16.18 -20.90
C THR A 100 -17.54 16.03 -21.57
N ALA A 101 -17.92 14.80 -21.95
CA ALA A 101 -19.23 14.51 -22.48
C ALA A 101 -19.61 13.03 -22.33
N ILE A 102 -20.90 12.77 -22.13
CA ILE A 102 -21.48 11.44 -22.03
C ILE A 102 -22.89 11.43 -22.65
N GLY A 103 -23.21 10.41 -23.44
CA GLY A 103 -24.55 10.29 -24.06
C GLY A 103 -24.57 9.43 -25.32
N GLN A 104 -25.74 9.32 -25.99
CA GLN A 104 -25.87 8.57 -27.22
C GLN A 104 -25.37 9.37 -28.44
N ASN A 105 -25.67 10.66 -28.50
CA ASN A 105 -25.40 11.53 -29.64
C ASN A 105 -24.34 12.59 -29.29
N VAL A 106 -23.20 12.16 -28.78
CA VAL A 106 -22.11 13.07 -28.38
C VAL A 106 -21.27 13.43 -29.62
N GLN A 107 -21.00 14.73 -29.79
CA GLN A 107 -20.09 15.19 -30.83
C GLN A 107 -18.65 14.92 -30.42
N ILE A 108 -17.98 14.03 -31.15
CA ILE A 108 -16.58 13.66 -30.83
C ILE A 108 -15.65 14.74 -31.41
N PRO A 109 -14.75 15.32 -30.59
CA PRO A 109 -13.80 16.33 -31.05
C PRO A 109 -12.90 15.81 -32.20
N MET A 110 -12.51 16.72 -33.08
CA MET A 110 -11.54 16.40 -34.11
C MET A 110 -10.17 16.12 -33.49
N GLY A 111 -9.56 14.98 -33.83
CA GLY A 111 -8.31 14.55 -33.28
C GLY A 111 -8.43 13.65 -32.00
N ALA A 112 -9.64 13.39 -31.51
CA ALA A 112 -9.86 12.46 -30.46
C ALA A 112 -9.50 11.03 -30.86
N GLU A 113 -8.84 10.29 -29.98
CA GLU A 113 -8.67 8.85 -30.11
C GLU A 113 -10.00 8.15 -29.91
N ARG A 114 -10.40 7.35 -30.88
CA ARG A 114 -11.66 6.60 -30.81
C ARG A 114 -11.42 5.15 -30.50
N VAL A 115 -11.99 4.70 -29.37
CA VAL A 115 -11.94 3.30 -28.94
C VAL A 115 -13.35 2.72 -29.10
N ASP A 116 -13.49 1.71 -29.98
CA ASP A 116 -14.74 0.98 -30.12
C ASP A 116 -14.91 0.01 -28.95
N VAL A 117 -15.95 0.23 -28.17
CA VAL A 117 -16.35 -0.60 -27.03
C VAL A 117 -17.74 -1.21 -27.21
N SER A 118 -18.14 -1.40 -28.47
CA SER A 118 -19.43 -2.02 -28.84
C SER A 118 -19.56 -3.40 -28.19
N GLY A 119 -20.71 -3.64 -27.55
CA GLY A 119 -21.00 -4.87 -26.84
C GLY A 119 -20.30 -5.00 -25.49
N LYS A 120 -19.59 -3.97 -25.02
CA LYS A 120 -19.03 -3.90 -23.69
C LYS A 120 -19.90 -3.03 -22.78
N GLU A 121 -19.80 -3.31 -21.49
CA GLU A 121 -20.40 -2.54 -20.42
C GLU A 121 -19.36 -1.63 -19.78
N ILE A 122 -19.73 -0.38 -19.51
CA ILE A 122 -18.85 0.62 -18.92
C ILE A 122 -19.43 1.02 -17.59
N TYR A 123 -18.63 0.87 -16.55
CA TYR A 123 -18.95 1.23 -15.17
C TYR A 123 -17.95 2.26 -14.65
N PRO A 124 -18.32 3.11 -13.68
CA PRO A 124 -17.34 3.85 -12.89
C PRO A 124 -16.39 2.90 -12.19
N GLY A 125 -15.13 3.31 -12.00
CA GLY A 125 -14.19 2.56 -11.22
C GLY A 125 -14.68 2.39 -9.78
N MET A 126 -14.48 1.20 -9.22
CA MET A 126 -14.82 0.95 -7.83
C MET A 126 -13.85 1.66 -6.89
N ILE A 127 -14.38 2.06 -5.73
CA ILE A 127 -13.62 2.65 -4.63
C ILE A 127 -13.59 1.63 -3.50
N ASP A 128 -12.40 1.20 -3.08
CA ASP A 128 -12.22 0.49 -1.82
C ASP A 128 -12.19 1.54 -0.70
N ALA A 129 -13.28 1.65 0.03
CA ALA A 129 -13.49 2.74 0.98
C ALA A 129 -12.75 2.55 2.32
N TYR A 130 -12.19 1.37 2.56
CA TYR A 130 -11.44 1.06 3.78
C TYR A 130 -10.43 -0.04 3.51
N THR A 131 -9.14 0.30 3.46
CA THR A 131 -8.10 -0.66 3.13
C THR A 131 -6.75 -0.28 3.76
N ARG A 132 -5.86 -1.26 3.86
CA ARG A 132 -4.44 -1.08 4.21
C ARG A 132 -3.53 -1.11 2.97
N MET A 133 -4.11 -1.01 1.77
CA MET A 133 -3.35 -1.08 0.52
C MET A 133 -2.27 -0.01 0.48
N GLY A 134 -1.07 -0.41 0.07
CA GLY A 134 0.10 0.45 -0.02
C GLY A 134 0.89 0.63 1.27
N ILE A 135 0.29 0.36 2.44
CA ILE A 135 0.98 0.43 3.75
C ILE A 135 1.09 -0.94 4.43
N PHE A 136 0.57 -1.99 3.79
CA PHE A 136 0.66 -3.37 4.23
C PHE A 136 0.92 -4.29 3.04
N GLU A 137 2.04 -5.02 3.05
CA GLU A 137 2.40 -5.93 1.96
C GLU A 137 2.44 -7.40 2.43
N ILE A 138 3.38 -7.76 3.29
CA ILE A 138 3.59 -9.13 3.75
C ILE A 138 3.61 -9.15 5.28
N GLY A 139 2.53 -9.62 5.91
CA GLY A 139 2.39 -9.62 7.36
C GLY A 139 3.44 -10.40 8.15
N ALA A 140 4.22 -11.27 7.50
CA ALA A 140 5.33 -11.99 8.10
C ALA A 140 6.68 -11.23 8.02
N VAL A 141 6.69 -10.04 7.43
CA VAL A 141 7.88 -9.22 7.22
C VAL A 141 7.60 -7.82 7.76
N ASP A 142 7.96 -7.56 9.00
CA ASP A 142 7.65 -6.31 9.73
C ASP A 142 8.01 -5.04 8.96
N MET A 143 9.13 -5.04 8.21
CA MET A 143 9.56 -3.90 7.39
C MET A 143 8.59 -3.53 6.24
N THR A 144 7.60 -4.37 5.96
CA THR A 144 6.59 -4.15 4.93
C THR A 144 5.21 -3.87 5.51
N VAL A 145 5.14 -3.65 6.81
CA VAL A 145 3.92 -3.35 7.57
C VAL A 145 4.10 -2.00 8.24
N ASP A 146 3.47 -0.98 7.68
CA ASP A 146 3.56 0.41 8.16
C ASP A 146 2.15 0.95 8.43
N ILE A 147 1.42 0.21 9.26
CA ILE A 147 0.02 0.52 9.57
C ILE A 147 -0.18 1.20 10.91
N ASN A 148 0.80 1.10 11.82
CA ASN A 148 0.66 1.55 13.21
C ASN A 148 1.78 2.51 13.59
N GLU A 149 1.41 3.54 14.35
CA GLU A 149 2.34 4.41 15.05
C GLU A 149 2.33 4.14 16.57
N GLU A 150 3.36 4.61 17.27
CA GLU A 150 3.44 4.48 18.73
C GLU A 150 2.44 5.41 19.44
N GLY A 151 1.80 4.88 20.48
CA GLY A 151 0.87 5.62 21.35
C GLY A 151 -0.59 5.54 20.91
N ASN A 152 -1.48 6.01 21.80
CA ASN A 152 -2.92 5.88 21.61
C ASN A 152 -3.55 6.99 20.75
N PHE A 153 -2.89 8.15 20.61
CA PHE A 153 -3.46 9.31 19.94
C PHE A 153 -2.52 9.90 18.90
N ASN A 154 -2.75 9.55 17.64
CA ASN A 154 -1.90 9.89 16.50
C ASN A 154 -2.66 10.63 15.37
N PRO A 155 -3.53 11.61 15.63
CA PRO A 155 -4.37 12.25 14.63
C PRO A 155 -3.59 12.98 13.51
N ASN A 156 -2.29 13.24 13.72
CA ASN A 156 -1.38 13.87 12.77
C ASN A 156 -0.77 12.90 11.77
N VAL A 157 -0.99 11.60 11.93
CA VAL A 157 -0.49 10.57 10.99
C VAL A 157 -1.32 10.57 9.73
N THR A 158 -0.63 10.54 8.57
CA THR A 158 -1.22 10.50 7.24
C THR A 158 -0.61 9.34 6.45
N PRO A 159 -1.38 8.34 6.02
CA PRO A 159 -0.87 7.09 5.47
C PRO A 159 -0.26 7.24 4.08
N GLU A 160 -0.58 8.31 3.34
CA GLU A 160 -0.06 8.54 1.99
C GLU A 160 1.46 8.66 1.95
N ILE A 161 2.11 9.12 3.03
CA ILE A 161 3.57 9.27 3.10
C ILE A 161 4.26 7.91 3.11
N ALA A 162 3.63 6.92 3.72
CA ALA A 162 4.11 5.54 3.80
C ALA A 162 3.63 4.67 2.61
N PHE A 163 2.79 5.23 1.73
CA PHE A 163 2.18 4.48 0.64
C PHE A 163 3.22 3.99 -0.37
N ASN A 164 3.26 2.67 -0.59
CA ASN A 164 4.11 2.02 -1.56
C ASN A 164 3.45 1.97 -2.95
N PRO A 165 3.87 2.81 -3.92
CA PRO A 165 3.30 2.80 -5.28
C PRO A 165 3.58 1.51 -6.06
N GLU A 166 4.60 0.76 -5.65
CA GLU A 166 5.01 -0.50 -6.29
C GLU A 166 4.32 -1.73 -5.68
N SER A 167 3.35 -1.53 -4.79
CA SER A 167 2.59 -2.62 -4.20
C SER A 167 1.96 -3.52 -5.27
N ARG A 168 2.16 -4.83 -5.14
CA ARG A 168 1.55 -5.82 -6.05
C ARG A 168 0.04 -5.92 -5.88
N HIS A 169 -0.48 -5.49 -4.74
CA HIS A 169 -1.92 -5.44 -4.48
C HIS A 169 -2.62 -4.44 -5.41
N ILE A 170 -1.96 -3.33 -5.75
CA ILE A 170 -2.48 -2.30 -6.67
C ILE A 170 -2.83 -2.91 -8.04
N GLY A 171 -1.89 -3.64 -8.65
CA GLY A 171 -2.13 -4.28 -9.95
C GLY A 171 -3.29 -5.28 -9.91
N THR A 172 -3.41 -6.04 -8.84
CA THR A 172 -4.51 -7.00 -8.64
C THR A 172 -5.84 -6.28 -8.47
N ALA A 173 -5.90 -5.21 -7.68
CA ALA A 173 -7.10 -4.41 -7.47
C ALA A 173 -7.57 -3.77 -8.80
N ARG A 174 -6.67 -3.15 -9.55
CA ARG A 174 -6.96 -2.53 -10.85
C ARG A 174 -7.54 -3.51 -11.87
N THR A 175 -6.99 -4.72 -11.96
CA THR A 175 -7.51 -5.74 -12.90
C THR A 175 -8.93 -6.19 -12.55
N ASN A 176 -9.37 -5.96 -11.32
CA ASN A 176 -10.72 -6.22 -10.85
C ASN A 176 -11.61 -4.96 -10.83
N GLY A 177 -11.14 -3.84 -11.39
CA GLY A 177 -11.91 -2.61 -11.53
C GLY A 177 -11.92 -1.68 -10.33
N VAL A 178 -11.11 -1.96 -9.28
CA VAL A 178 -10.89 -1.00 -8.20
C VAL A 178 -9.84 0.00 -8.64
N LEU A 179 -10.21 1.26 -8.78
CA LEU A 179 -9.34 2.31 -9.29
C LEU A 179 -8.92 3.32 -8.23
N THR A 180 -9.60 3.33 -7.08
CA THR A 180 -9.30 4.21 -5.94
C THR A 180 -9.33 3.39 -4.66
N ALA A 181 -8.39 3.63 -3.77
CA ALA A 181 -8.34 3.04 -2.45
C ALA A 181 -8.30 4.15 -1.39
N VAL A 182 -9.12 4.03 -0.36
CA VAL A 182 -9.00 4.87 0.84
C VAL A 182 -8.11 4.12 1.82
N THR A 183 -6.84 4.48 1.79
CA THR A 183 -5.84 3.89 2.68
C THR A 183 -5.99 4.45 4.08
N THR A 184 -6.08 3.57 5.07
CA THR A 184 -6.33 3.90 6.46
C THR A 184 -5.20 3.39 7.36
N PRO A 185 -4.66 4.21 8.28
CA PRO A 185 -3.76 3.72 9.31
C PRO A 185 -4.52 2.90 10.36
N GLY A 186 -3.79 2.21 11.22
CA GLY A 186 -4.32 1.43 12.34
C GLY A 186 -3.55 1.73 13.63
N GLY A 187 -3.89 0.98 14.69
CA GLY A 187 -3.25 1.09 15.99
C GLY A 187 -3.65 2.30 16.82
N GLY A 188 -3.52 2.15 18.13
CA GLY A 188 -3.98 3.15 19.09
C GLY A 188 -5.48 3.41 19.03
N ILE A 189 -5.97 4.38 19.80
CA ILE A 189 -7.38 4.80 19.82
C ILE A 189 -7.66 5.75 18.63
N ILE A 190 -6.83 6.78 18.44
CA ILE A 190 -6.86 7.61 17.23
C ILE A 190 -5.65 7.23 16.38
N SER A 191 -5.87 6.49 15.28
CA SER A 191 -4.80 5.96 14.44
C SER A 191 -4.18 6.99 13.51
N GLY A 192 -4.95 8.01 13.13
CA GLY A 192 -4.54 9.00 12.13
C GLY A 192 -5.65 9.31 11.15
N GLN A 193 -5.28 9.93 10.06
CA GLN A 193 -6.20 10.29 8.98
C GLN A 193 -6.16 9.24 7.88
N SER A 194 -7.26 9.04 7.17
CA SER A 194 -7.29 8.25 5.95
C SER A 194 -7.03 9.12 4.72
N SER A 195 -6.56 8.50 3.63
CA SER A 195 -6.27 9.20 2.38
C SER A 195 -6.76 8.43 1.17
N ALA A 196 -7.43 9.13 0.26
CA ALA A 196 -7.87 8.55 -1.01
C ALA A 196 -6.73 8.56 -2.02
N MET A 197 -6.36 7.38 -2.50
CA MET A 197 -5.27 7.15 -3.43
C MET A 197 -5.79 6.61 -4.76
N MET A 198 -5.41 7.23 -5.85
CA MET A 198 -5.57 6.66 -7.18
C MET A 198 -4.59 5.50 -7.35
N LEU A 199 -5.05 4.39 -7.92
CA LEU A 199 -4.22 3.19 -8.05
C LEU A 199 -3.38 3.19 -9.34
N ASP A 200 -2.90 4.37 -9.77
CA ASP A 200 -1.98 4.56 -10.89
C ASP A 200 -1.10 5.78 -10.66
N GLY A 201 0.22 5.65 -10.78
CA GLY A 201 1.18 6.71 -10.56
C GLY A 201 2.59 6.17 -10.29
N TRP A 202 3.58 7.05 -10.28
CA TRP A 202 4.98 6.72 -10.00
C TRP A 202 5.37 6.90 -8.53
N SER A 203 4.72 7.83 -7.86
CA SER A 203 4.97 8.17 -6.47
C SER A 203 3.65 8.32 -5.73
N TRP A 204 3.69 8.26 -4.40
CA TRP A 204 2.50 8.54 -3.60
C TRP A 204 1.92 9.94 -3.89
N ALA A 205 2.79 10.92 -4.20
CA ALA A 205 2.36 12.28 -4.51
C ALA A 205 1.61 12.38 -5.86
N ASP A 206 1.91 11.49 -6.82
CA ASP A 206 1.15 11.40 -8.08
C ASP A 206 -0.18 10.69 -7.89
N MET A 207 -0.27 9.81 -6.88
CA MET A 207 -1.42 8.93 -6.64
C MET A 207 -2.43 9.53 -5.67
N ILE A 208 -2.06 10.55 -4.88
CA ILE A 208 -2.99 11.14 -3.91
C ILE A 208 -4.10 11.91 -4.60
N LEU A 209 -5.34 11.54 -4.32
CA LEU A 209 -6.55 12.27 -4.73
C LEU A 209 -7.00 13.24 -3.65
N GLN A 210 -6.99 12.80 -2.40
CA GLN A 210 -7.38 13.61 -1.26
C GLN A 210 -6.74 13.06 0.01
N SER A 211 -6.04 13.93 0.75
CA SER A 211 -5.56 13.66 2.11
C SER A 211 -6.68 13.99 3.12
N GLY A 212 -6.65 13.30 4.26
CA GLY A 212 -7.56 13.61 5.36
C GLY A 212 -9.03 13.34 5.05
N THR A 213 -9.34 12.24 4.35
CA THR A 213 -10.73 11.88 4.01
C THR A 213 -11.56 11.49 5.21
N GLY A 214 -10.94 11.13 6.35
CA GLY A 214 -11.58 10.85 7.62
C GLY A 214 -10.55 10.67 8.73
N MET A 215 -10.93 10.98 9.97
CA MET A 215 -10.14 10.67 11.17
C MET A 215 -10.51 9.28 11.65
N MET A 216 -9.51 8.39 11.71
CA MET A 216 -9.71 6.98 12.08
C MET A 216 -9.64 6.81 13.59
N VAL A 217 -10.68 6.22 14.15
CA VAL A 217 -10.81 5.91 15.58
C VAL A 217 -11.09 4.42 15.73
N ASN A 218 -10.17 3.69 16.35
CA ASN A 218 -10.41 2.33 16.81
C ASN A 218 -11.07 2.46 18.17
N TRP A 219 -12.34 2.11 18.25
CA TRP A 219 -13.07 2.21 19.51
C TRP A 219 -12.48 1.18 20.50
N PRO A 220 -12.25 1.58 21.77
CA PRO A 220 -11.80 0.66 22.80
C PRO A 220 -12.69 -0.58 22.90
N SER A 221 -12.10 -1.74 23.22
CA SER A 221 -12.84 -2.99 23.34
C SER A 221 -13.67 -3.02 24.64
N ALA A 222 -14.97 -3.24 24.52
CA ALA A 222 -15.87 -3.31 25.66
C ALA A 222 -15.64 -4.52 26.58
N ASP A 223 -14.86 -5.51 26.11
CA ASP A 223 -14.48 -6.71 26.85
C ASP A 223 -13.23 -6.50 27.70
N ASP A 224 -12.46 -5.42 27.48
CA ASP A 224 -11.24 -5.14 28.22
C ASP A 224 -11.53 -4.47 29.57
N ASP A 225 -10.74 -4.81 30.59
CA ASP A 225 -10.92 -4.31 31.95
C ASP A 225 -10.70 -2.79 32.07
N ASP A 226 -9.95 -2.21 31.15
CA ASP A 226 -9.60 -0.79 31.08
C ASP A 226 -10.48 0.03 30.13
N TYR A 227 -11.53 -0.57 29.56
CA TYR A 227 -12.48 0.11 28.66
C TYR A 227 -12.91 1.50 29.14
N GLY A 228 -13.29 1.61 30.41
CA GLY A 228 -13.73 2.88 30.98
C GLY A 228 -12.62 3.93 31.08
N ASP A 229 -11.40 3.49 31.36
CA ASP A 229 -10.24 4.39 31.46
C ASP A 229 -9.82 4.87 30.05
N GLU A 230 -9.84 4.01 29.05
CA GLU A 230 -9.54 4.36 27.66
C GLU A 230 -10.58 5.32 27.07
N LEU A 231 -11.86 5.14 27.35
CA LEU A 231 -12.89 6.10 26.99
C LEU A 231 -12.68 7.47 27.65
N LEU A 232 -12.27 7.49 28.90
CA LEU A 232 -11.96 8.73 29.59
C LEU A 232 -10.76 9.44 28.97
N GLU A 233 -9.70 8.69 28.60
CA GLU A 233 -8.54 9.22 27.89
C GLU A 233 -8.94 9.83 26.54
N LEU A 234 -9.81 9.16 25.77
CA LEU A 234 -10.33 9.66 24.50
C LEU A 234 -11.11 10.97 24.68
N HIS A 235 -12.02 11.01 25.67
CA HIS A 235 -12.77 12.21 25.99
C HIS A 235 -11.87 13.37 26.40
N ASP A 236 -10.88 13.12 27.25
CA ASP A 236 -9.92 14.13 27.70
C ASP A 236 -9.07 14.65 26.53
N PHE A 237 -8.62 13.76 25.64
CA PHE A 237 -7.89 14.15 24.44
C PHE A 237 -8.72 15.08 23.54
N VAL A 238 -9.97 14.73 23.25
CA VAL A 238 -10.89 15.55 22.44
C VAL A 238 -11.20 16.89 23.13
N ALA A 239 -11.38 16.90 24.46
CA ALA A 239 -11.59 18.13 25.23
C ALA A 239 -10.37 19.05 25.16
N ASN A 240 -9.16 18.50 25.30
CA ASN A 240 -7.91 19.22 25.16
C ASN A 240 -7.73 19.80 23.74
N ALA A 241 -8.06 19.04 22.69
CA ALA A 241 -8.02 19.51 21.32
C ALA A 241 -8.99 20.69 21.11
N LYS A 242 -10.22 20.62 21.62
CA LYS A 242 -11.20 21.72 21.56
C LYS A 242 -10.65 22.96 22.28
N ALA A 243 -10.06 22.81 23.47
CA ALA A 243 -9.48 23.93 24.22
C ALA A 243 -8.30 24.55 23.48
N TYR A 244 -7.43 23.72 22.88
CA TYR A 244 -6.29 24.14 22.05
C TYR A 244 -6.76 25.01 20.87
N HIS A 245 -7.71 24.53 20.10
CA HIS A 245 -8.22 25.27 18.93
C HIS A 245 -8.90 26.59 19.33
N LYS A 246 -9.65 26.59 20.41
CA LYS A 246 -10.23 27.84 20.97
C LYS A 246 -9.16 28.85 21.38
N ALA A 247 -8.12 28.40 22.06
CA ALA A 247 -7.00 29.25 22.47
C ALA A 247 -6.24 29.78 21.26
N LYS A 248 -6.01 28.95 20.23
CA LYS A 248 -5.36 29.34 18.98
C LYS A 248 -6.17 30.38 18.21
N GLN A 249 -7.46 30.24 18.11
CA GLN A 249 -8.34 31.24 17.49
C GLN A 249 -8.30 32.57 18.26
N ALA A 250 -8.27 32.53 19.60
CA ALA A 250 -8.13 33.73 20.42
C ALA A 250 -6.77 34.43 20.22
N PHE A 251 -5.71 33.65 20.08
CA PHE A 251 -4.39 34.19 19.76
C PHE A 251 -4.36 34.82 18.36
N MET A 252 -4.91 34.18 17.32
CA MET A 252 -4.98 34.73 15.96
C MET A 252 -5.79 36.02 15.92
N SER A 253 -6.79 36.17 16.79
CA SER A 253 -7.61 37.38 16.94
C SER A 253 -6.98 38.46 17.83
N GLY A 254 -5.74 38.25 18.31
CA GLY A 254 -5.02 39.19 19.17
C GLY A 254 -5.51 39.27 20.62
N ASN A 255 -6.39 38.34 21.04
CA ASN A 255 -7.04 38.34 22.36
C ASN A 255 -6.41 37.41 23.40
N ALA A 256 -5.35 36.68 23.01
CA ALA A 256 -4.69 35.72 23.90
C ALA A 256 -3.16 35.67 23.60
N PRO A 257 -2.32 35.18 24.56
CA PRO A 257 -0.92 34.91 24.34
C PRO A 257 -0.73 33.79 23.30
N ARG A 258 0.49 33.68 22.76
CA ARG A 258 0.87 32.63 21.82
C ARG A 258 0.64 31.25 22.45
N VAL A 259 -0.01 30.37 21.70
CA VAL A 259 -0.15 28.95 22.02
C VAL A 259 1.04 28.18 21.46
N GLU A 260 1.61 27.28 22.26
CA GLU A 260 2.64 26.37 21.81
C GLU A 260 2.04 25.39 20.79
N ASN A 261 2.80 25.06 19.73
CA ASN A 261 2.30 24.21 18.67
C ASN A 261 2.39 22.73 19.06
N ASP A 262 1.26 22.05 19.09
CA ASP A 262 1.15 20.60 19.22
C ASP A 262 0.53 20.03 17.94
N SER A 263 1.31 19.23 17.19
CA SER A 263 0.90 18.68 15.88
C SER A 263 -0.30 17.75 15.99
N ARG A 264 -0.44 17.03 17.09
CA ARG A 264 -1.57 16.12 17.32
C ARG A 264 -2.86 16.90 17.56
N LEU A 265 -2.81 17.88 18.46
CA LEU A 265 -3.97 18.73 18.72
C LEU A 265 -4.33 19.58 17.49
N GLU A 266 -3.32 20.02 16.72
CA GLU A 266 -3.52 20.75 15.47
C GLU A 266 -4.31 19.93 14.45
N ALA A 267 -3.95 18.66 14.27
CA ALA A 267 -4.59 17.77 13.31
C ALA A 267 -6.06 17.46 13.61
N MET A 268 -6.53 17.74 14.85
CA MET A 268 -7.95 17.62 15.21
C MET A 268 -8.82 18.79 14.73
N GLY A 269 -8.23 19.80 14.10
CA GLY A 269 -8.93 21.03 13.71
C GLY A 269 -10.16 20.82 12.86
N ASP A 270 -10.01 20.09 11.77
CA ASP A 270 -11.07 19.84 10.80
C ASP A 270 -12.17 18.92 11.37
N VAL A 271 -11.80 18.03 12.28
CA VAL A 271 -12.78 17.24 13.05
C VAL A 271 -13.61 18.12 13.97
N ILE A 272 -12.95 19.04 14.68
CA ILE A 272 -13.63 19.95 15.64
C ILE A 272 -14.52 20.95 14.92
N SER A 273 -14.13 21.44 13.74
CA SER A 273 -14.96 22.34 12.91
C SER A 273 -16.10 21.61 12.19
N GLY A 274 -16.01 20.27 12.07
CA GLY A 274 -16.98 19.45 11.35
C GLY A 274 -16.70 19.34 9.85
N ASP A 275 -15.51 19.74 9.40
CA ASP A 275 -15.10 19.68 8.01
C ASP A 275 -14.55 18.29 7.64
N GLN A 276 -14.08 17.51 8.63
CA GLN A 276 -13.60 16.15 8.45
C GLN A 276 -14.47 15.16 9.25
N PRO A 277 -14.97 14.08 8.63
CA PRO A 277 -15.72 13.04 9.32
C PRO A 277 -14.81 12.19 10.22
N VAL A 278 -15.39 11.63 11.28
CA VAL A 278 -14.77 10.59 12.09
C VAL A 278 -15.27 9.24 11.60
N VAL A 279 -14.33 8.32 11.34
CA VAL A 279 -14.62 6.94 10.96
C VAL A 279 -14.25 6.05 12.14
N VAL A 280 -15.25 5.40 12.71
CA VAL A 280 -15.08 4.57 13.91
C VAL A 280 -15.08 3.10 13.50
N GLU A 281 -14.06 2.36 13.92
CA GLU A 281 -14.00 0.90 13.88
C GLU A 281 -14.45 0.38 15.25
N ALA A 282 -15.52 -0.43 15.27
CA ALA A 282 -16.10 -1.00 16.47
C ALA A 282 -16.76 -2.34 16.12
N ASP A 283 -16.52 -3.36 16.92
CA ASP A 283 -16.95 -4.73 16.62
C ASP A 283 -18.22 -5.13 17.38
N GLU A 284 -18.46 -4.53 18.55
CA GLU A 284 -19.55 -4.90 19.43
C GLU A 284 -20.71 -3.88 19.49
N MET A 285 -21.90 -4.38 19.79
CA MET A 285 -23.10 -3.54 19.91
C MET A 285 -22.93 -2.41 20.94
N ARG A 286 -22.27 -2.70 22.06
CA ARG A 286 -22.02 -1.71 23.12
C ARG A 286 -21.08 -0.61 22.63
N GLU A 287 -20.02 -0.99 21.98
CA GLU A 287 -19.02 -0.08 21.39
C GLU A 287 -19.68 0.85 20.36
N ILE A 288 -20.49 0.28 19.45
CA ILE A 288 -21.23 1.07 18.45
C ILE A 288 -22.20 2.05 19.12
N GLN A 289 -22.90 1.62 20.19
CA GLN A 289 -23.82 2.50 20.90
C GLN A 289 -23.09 3.64 21.64
N ASP A 290 -21.97 3.32 22.28
CA ASP A 290 -21.18 4.31 23.01
C ASP A 290 -20.50 5.31 22.04
N ALA A 291 -20.09 4.85 20.84
CA ALA A 291 -19.47 5.69 19.83
C ALA A 291 -20.42 6.71 19.19
N VAL A 292 -21.74 6.49 19.16
CA VAL A 292 -22.74 7.39 18.55
C VAL A 292 -23.47 8.28 19.58
N THR A 293 -23.14 8.14 20.89
CA THR A 293 -23.78 8.91 21.97
C THR A 293 -22.90 10.06 22.43
#